data_ed914bd608b03a741b11bc3794ed51b3
#
_entry.id   ed914bd608b03a741b11bc3794ed51b3
#
_cell.length_a   1.000
_cell.length_b   1.000
_cell.length_c   1.000
_cell.angle_alpha   90.00
_cell.angle_beta   90.00
_cell.angle_gamma   90.00
#
_symmetry.space_group_name_H-M   'P 1'
#
loop_
_entity.id
_entity.type
_entity.pdbx_description
1 polymer ?
#
loop_
_entity_poly.entity_id
_entity_poly.type
_entity_poly.pdbx_seq_one_letter_code
_entity_poly.pdbx_strand_id
1 'polypeptide(L)'
;MISARYPWPRPSEAVRELMRQGAELAQTLPPEWIECLDQSLFPSPDDAKLLEDPVILAACRRANRAELLHWASANLQRPGEPVEFYVSADMVDTARELARRGGAELLMNVARSTQNAAWGLWMKMAFRLTQDPVLLEEFLEVSSRSISDFINKNMRVVMQIITEEKGLQAYDDPLDRRSLVSRLLDGRDVSAEQFSRRLGYNLSQKHYAFLVWSETPEAEIKPLEAMARALANLAGTVAPLIVFAGPATLWVWANATKSLDVSLLQGIARRFPKARAAIGSAGVGVNGFRRSHLEALTTQSLMGRMPGAPAAATIDQVRMVSLMTQDARAARQFVLSTLGRLTNEPAALQRSLHAFLANGCNITRTAEMLGAHRNTLLRRLERAQELLPIPFADHRIQVSAALELVMWSMPLDDSER
;
A
#
# COMPACT_ATOMS: atom_id res chain seq x y z
N MET A 1 4.46 25.67 19.55
CA MET A 1 4.37 27.10 19.92
C MET A 1 5.77 27.66 20.04
N ILE A 2 6.31 28.28 18.98
CA ILE A 2 7.34 29.34 19.00
C ILE A 2 7.27 29.94 17.61
N SER A 3 6.39 30.90 17.43
CA SER A 3 6.43 31.82 16.30
C SER A 3 6.41 33.24 16.89
N ALA A 4 7.54 33.64 17.44
CA ALA A 4 7.82 35.07 17.58
C ALA A 4 8.07 35.59 16.15
N ARG A 5 7.04 36.07 15.50
CA ARG A 5 7.18 36.84 14.28
C ARG A 5 7.96 38.11 14.66
N TYR A 6 9.24 38.15 14.28
CA TYR A 6 9.96 39.41 14.21
C TYR A 6 9.14 40.36 13.34
N PRO A 7 8.71 41.53 13.82
CA PRO A 7 7.96 42.46 13.01
C PRO A 7 8.83 42.84 11.80
N TRP A 8 8.23 42.81 10.59
CA TRP A 8 8.92 43.22 9.40
C TRP A 8 9.26 44.72 9.55
N PRO A 9 10.56 45.10 9.57
CA PRO A 9 10.93 46.49 9.78
C PRO A 9 10.49 47.29 8.57
N ARG A 10 9.96 48.51 8.83
CA ARG A 10 9.60 49.45 7.77
C ARG A 10 10.89 50.13 7.28
N PRO A 11 11.22 50.02 5.98
CA PRO A 11 12.37 50.73 5.42
C PRO A 11 12.17 52.24 5.50
N SER A 12 13.28 52.97 5.57
CA SER A 12 13.25 54.44 5.41
C SER A 12 12.64 54.85 4.06
N GLU A 13 12.16 56.08 3.93
CA GLU A 13 11.54 56.56 2.70
C GLU A 13 12.55 56.57 1.53
N ALA A 14 13.79 56.93 1.81
CA ALA A 14 14.87 56.88 0.84
C ALA A 14 15.16 55.46 0.33
N VAL A 15 15.18 54.47 1.24
CA VAL A 15 15.36 53.06 0.87
C VAL A 15 14.16 52.49 0.11
N ARG A 16 12.93 52.90 0.44
CA ARG A 16 11.75 52.52 -0.36
C ARG A 16 11.84 53.03 -1.79
N GLU A 17 12.33 54.27 -1.98
CA GLU A 17 12.53 54.83 -3.32
C GLU A 17 13.63 54.06 -4.08
N LEU A 18 14.76 53.72 -3.43
CA LEU A 18 15.81 52.88 -4.05
C LEU A 18 15.28 51.50 -4.43
N MET A 19 14.44 50.87 -3.56
CA MET A 19 13.79 49.59 -3.87
C MET A 19 12.90 49.71 -5.11
N ARG A 20 12.14 50.80 -5.25
CA ARG A 20 11.27 51.07 -6.40
C ARG A 20 12.08 51.22 -7.69
N GLN A 21 13.14 52.01 -7.64
CA GLN A 21 14.04 52.24 -8.80
C GLN A 21 14.70 50.92 -9.24
N GLY A 22 15.19 50.13 -8.28
CA GLY A 22 15.76 48.81 -8.55
C GLY A 22 14.75 47.86 -9.16
N ALA A 23 13.51 47.87 -8.67
CA ALA A 23 12.43 47.06 -9.19
C ALA A 23 12.00 47.46 -10.61
N GLU A 24 12.00 48.75 -10.94
CA GLU A 24 11.80 49.26 -12.31
C GLU A 24 12.84 48.72 -13.28
N LEU A 25 14.12 48.76 -12.89
CA LEU A 25 15.21 48.19 -13.69
C LEU A 25 15.06 46.68 -13.88
N ALA A 26 14.71 45.96 -12.81
CA ALA A 26 14.49 44.51 -12.86
C ALA A 26 13.33 44.11 -13.80
N GLN A 27 12.27 44.93 -13.89
CA GLN A 27 11.17 44.69 -14.82
C GLN A 27 11.58 44.79 -16.30
N THR A 28 12.60 45.56 -16.63
CA THR A 28 13.08 45.66 -18.03
C THR A 28 13.79 44.40 -18.52
N LEU A 29 14.09 43.47 -17.62
CA LEU A 29 14.80 42.21 -17.88
C LEU A 29 16.07 42.46 -18.73
N PRO A 30 17.09 43.16 -18.24
CA PRO A 30 18.31 43.43 -19.00
C PRO A 30 18.90 42.13 -19.55
N PRO A 31 19.42 42.09 -20.79
CA PRO A 31 19.96 40.87 -21.40
C PRO A 31 21.02 40.18 -20.52
N GLU A 32 21.88 40.94 -19.87
CA GLU A 32 22.89 40.45 -18.94
C GLU A 32 22.31 39.75 -17.69
N TRP A 33 21.12 40.16 -17.23
CA TRP A 33 20.40 39.52 -16.14
C TRP A 33 19.80 38.18 -16.59
N ILE A 34 19.18 38.18 -17.78
CA ILE A 34 18.62 36.96 -18.36
C ILE A 34 19.71 35.92 -18.54
N GLU A 35 20.85 36.28 -19.11
CA GLU A 35 21.97 35.37 -19.32
C GLU A 35 22.52 34.82 -18.01
N CYS A 36 22.72 35.66 -17.00
CA CYS A 36 23.19 35.24 -15.68
C CYS A 36 22.23 34.29 -14.99
N LEU A 37 20.92 34.56 -15.05
CA LEU A 37 19.88 33.68 -14.48
C LEU A 37 19.76 32.35 -15.25
N ASP A 38 19.89 32.39 -16.57
CA ASP A 38 19.88 31.17 -17.40
C ASP A 38 21.11 30.29 -17.12
N GLN A 39 22.29 30.87 -16.89
CA GLN A 39 23.50 30.14 -16.49
C GLN A 39 23.38 29.53 -15.09
N SER A 40 22.66 30.16 -14.17
CA SER A 40 22.47 29.68 -12.81
C SER A 40 21.62 28.41 -12.71
N LEU A 41 20.92 28.00 -13.80
CA LEU A 41 20.19 26.76 -13.89
C LEU A 41 21.11 25.53 -13.88
N PHE A 42 22.40 25.66 -14.14
CA PHE A 42 23.38 24.59 -14.21
C PHE A 42 24.37 24.65 -13.04
N PRO A 43 23.94 24.37 -11.80
CA PRO A 43 24.79 24.52 -10.62
C PRO A 43 25.91 23.46 -10.56
N SER A 44 25.74 22.31 -11.19
CA SER A 44 26.74 21.24 -11.28
C SER A 44 26.68 20.49 -12.62
N PRO A 45 27.77 19.77 -13.03
CA PRO A 45 27.75 18.90 -14.21
C PRO A 45 26.76 17.74 -14.12
N ASP A 46 26.51 17.21 -12.93
CA ASP A 46 25.56 16.11 -12.74
C ASP A 46 24.11 16.58 -12.86
N ASP A 47 23.83 17.80 -12.42
CA ASP A 47 22.50 18.43 -12.57
C ASP A 47 22.19 18.75 -14.05
N ALA A 48 23.22 18.97 -14.88
CA ALA A 48 23.07 19.26 -16.31
C ALA A 48 22.34 18.14 -17.06
N LYS A 49 22.53 16.86 -16.71
CA LYS A 49 21.89 15.69 -17.36
C LYS A 49 20.36 15.70 -17.28
N LEU A 50 19.82 16.14 -16.15
CA LEU A 50 18.36 16.22 -15.96
C LEU A 50 17.75 17.43 -16.68
N LEU A 51 18.57 18.46 -16.95
CA LEU A 51 18.18 19.69 -17.69
C LEU A 51 18.54 19.60 -19.18
N GLU A 52 19.09 18.48 -19.67
CA GLU A 52 19.24 18.22 -21.11
C GLU A 52 17.89 18.13 -21.85
N ASP A 53 16.79 17.87 -21.13
CA ASP A 53 15.45 17.94 -21.69
C ASP A 53 15.09 19.40 -22.02
N PRO A 54 14.98 19.76 -23.30
CA PRO A 54 14.76 21.14 -23.72
C PRO A 54 13.41 21.69 -23.24
N VAL A 55 12.43 20.84 -22.97
CA VAL A 55 11.11 21.23 -22.47
C VAL A 55 11.22 21.67 -21.01
N ILE A 56 11.90 20.86 -20.19
CA ILE A 56 12.16 21.17 -18.77
C ILE A 56 13.00 22.44 -18.65
N LEU A 57 14.08 22.55 -19.42
CA LEU A 57 14.94 23.72 -19.40
C LEU A 57 14.19 25.00 -19.79
N ALA A 58 13.37 24.93 -20.84
CA ALA A 58 12.56 26.07 -21.25
C ALA A 58 11.53 26.50 -20.19
N ALA A 59 10.94 25.53 -19.51
CA ALA A 59 10.00 25.75 -18.41
C ALA A 59 10.68 26.40 -17.20
N CYS A 60 11.88 25.94 -16.80
CA CYS A 60 12.68 26.55 -15.73
C CYS A 60 13.04 27.99 -16.05
N ARG A 61 13.46 28.29 -17.31
CA ARG A 61 13.74 29.65 -17.75
C ARG A 61 12.52 30.56 -17.64
N ARG A 62 11.36 30.11 -18.10
CA ARG A 62 10.11 30.89 -17.99
C ARG A 62 9.72 31.11 -16.54
N ALA A 63 9.84 30.10 -15.70
CA ALA A 63 9.52 30.19 -14.28
C ALA A 63 10.42 31.23 -13.57
N ASN A 64 11.74 31.18 -13.75
CA ASN A 64 12.65 32.12 -13.14
C ASN A 64 12.35 33.57 -13.54
N ARG A 65 12.05 33.82 -14.84
CA ARG A 65 11.64 35.13 -15.31
C ARG A 65 10.33 35.62 -14.72
N ALA A 66 9.33 34.73 -14.63
CA ALA A 66 8.03 35.05 -14.06
C ALA A 66 8.15 35.39 -12.56
N GLU A 67 8.97 34.65 -11.82
CA GLU A 67 9.21 34.89 -10.39
C GLU A 67 9.93 36.24 -10.16
N LEU A 68 10.95 36.55 -10.97
CA LEU A 68 11.64 37.84 -10.92
C LEU A 68 10.69 39.02 -11.21
N LEU A 69 9.87 38.90 -12.26
CA LEU A 69 8.88 39.91 -12.62
C LEU A 69 7.81 40.09 -11.53
N HIS A 70 7.36 39.00 -10.92
CA HIS A 70 6.41 39.08 -9.83
C HIS A 70 7.00 39.82 -8.62
N TRP A 71 8.22 39.45 -8.20
CA TRP A 71 8.91 40.09 -7.09
C TRP A 71 9.17 41.60 -7.38
N ALA A 72 9.59 41.93 -8.58
CA ALA A 72 9.81 43.32 -9.01
C ALA A 72 8.48 44.11 -9.01
N SER A 73 7.42 43.55 -9.57
CA SER A 73 6.09 44.17 -9.57
C SER A 73 5.55 44.46 -8.17
N ALA A 74 5.75 43.52 -7.22
CA ALA A 74 5.36 43.72 -5.83
C ALA A 74 6.14 44.88 -5.17
N ASN A 75 7.46 44.99 -5.45
CA ASN A 75 8.28 46.07 -4.90
C ASN A 75 8.08 47.43 -5.60
N LEU A 76 7.50 47.47 -6.81
CA LEU A 76 7.00 48.74 -7.39
C LEU A 76 5.77 49.26 -6.63
N GLN A 77 4.86 48.38 -6.25
CA GLN A 77 3.62 48.75 -5.56
C GLN A 77 3.86 49.05 -4.08
N ARG A 78 4.63 48.23 -3.43
CA ARG A 78 4.90 48.25 -1.97
C ARG A 78 6.38 47.98 -1.69
N PRO A 79 7.24 49.01 -1.91
CA PRO A 79 8.68 48.85 -1.83
C PRO A 79 9.16 48.37 -0.46
N GLY A 80 9.91 47.25 -0.41
CA GLY A 80 10.51 46.71 0.79
C GLY A 80 9.52 46.00 1.75
N GLU A 81 8.24 45.86 1.39
CA GLU A 81 7.27 45.04 2.13
C GLU A 81 7.43 43.55 1.78
N PRO A 82 6.87 42.63 2.63
CA PRO A 82 6.86 41.22 2.32
C PRO A 82 6.16 40.92 1.01
N VAL A 83 6.82 40.14 0.14
CA VAL A 83 6.25 39.67 -1.13
C VAL A 83 5.56 38.34 -0.92
N GLU A 84 4.34 38.21 -1.44
CA GLU A 84 3.63 36.94 -1.43
C GLU A 84 4.29 35.94 -2.38
N PHE A 85 4.17 34.64 -2.06
CA PHE A 85 4.73 33.60 -2.92
C PHE A 85 4.08 33.62 -4.32
N TYR A 86 4.85 33.23 -5.30
CA TYR A 86 4.39 33.05 -6.66
C TYR A 86 5.08 31.83 -7.28
N VAL A 87 4.33 30.78 -7.56
CA VAL A 87 4.80 29.61 -8.26
C VAL A 87 4.00 29.48 -9.56
N SER A 88 4.69 29.59 -10.68
CA SER A 88 4.06 29.54 -12.01
C SER A 88 3.55 28.13 -12.33
N ALA A 89 2.60 28.02 -13.27
CA ALA A 89 2.15 26.72 -13.76
C ALA A 89 3.31 25.88 -14.32
N ASP A 90 4.22 26.50 -15.07
CA ASP A 90 5.44 25.87 -15.57
C ASP A 90 6.28 25.26 -14.43
N MET A 91 6.42 25.96 -13.30
CA MET A 91 7.16 25.44 -12.13
C MET A 91 6.44 24.29 -11.46
N VAL A 92 5.11 24.35 -11.33
CA VAL A 92 4.29 23.25 -10.78
C VAL A 92 4.48 21.99 -11.60
N ASP A 93 4.37 22.09 -12.93
CA ASP A 93 4.50 20.94 -13.84
C ASP A 93 5.94 20.41 -13.86
N THR A 94 6.94 21.30 -13.86
CA THR A 94 8.35 20.93 -13.77
C THR A 94 8.67 20.23 -12.45
N ALA A 95 8.14 20.72 -11.33
CA ALA A 95 8.35 20.12 -10.01
C ALA A 95 7.77 18.70 -9.95
N ARG A 96 6.57 18.47 -10.50
CA ARG A 96 5.96 17.14 -10.62
C ARG A 96 6.79 16.21 -11.49
N GLU A 97 7.20 16.67 -12.67
CA GLU A 97 7.98 15.86 -13.60
C GLU A 97 9.35 15.48 -13.03
N LEU A 98 10.07 16.44 -12.43
CA LEU A 98 11.34 16.16 -11.77
C LEU A 98 11.18 15.28 -10.53
N ALA A 99 10.07 15.41 -9.79
CA ALA A 99 9.76 14.49 -8.70
C ALA A 99 9.63 13.04 -9.19
N ARG A 100 8.97 12.84 -10.34
CA ARG A 100 8.83 11.51 -10.99
C ARG A 100 10.16 10.92 -11.43
N ARG A 101 11.07 11.75 -11.91
CA ARG A 101 12.41 11.34 -12.38
C ARG A 101 13.46 11.27 -11.25
N GLY A 102 13.08 11.47 -9.99
CA GLY A 102 14.03 11.48 -8.86
C GLY A 102 14.86 12.76 -8.72
N GLY A 103 14.54 13.81 -9.49
CA GLY A 103 15.30 15.06 -9.56
C GLY A 103 14.91 16.14 -8.54
N ALA A 104 14.32 15.77 -7.41
CA ALA A 104 13.89 16.75 -6.39
C ALA A 104 15.07 17.57 -5.82
N GLU A 105 16.24 16.95 -5.67
CA GLU A 105 17.46 17.62 -5.18
C GLU A 105 17.96 18.68 -6.16
N LEU A 106 17.81 18.42 -7.46
CA LEU A 106 18.14 19.38 -8.52
C LEU A 106 17.39 20.71 -8.33
N LEU A 107 16.08 20.67 -8.04
CA LEU A 107 15.30 21.91 -7.84
C LEU A 107 15.82 22.73 -6.67
N MET A 108 16.28 22.08 -5.60
CA MET A 108 16.89 22.76 -4.45
C MET A 108 18.22 23.42 -4.83
N ASN A 109 19.05 22.72 -5.60
CA ASN A 109 20.34 23.23 -6.07
C ASN A 109 20.15 24.40 -7.04
N VAL A 110 19.23 24.27 -8.00
CA VAL A 110 18.87 25.33 -8.95
C VAL A 110 18.35 26.56 -8.22
N ALA A 111 17.40 26.40 -7.28
CA ALA A 111 16.85 27.52 -6.51
C ALA A 111 17.94 28.28 -5.75
N ARG A 112 18.88 27.56 -5.11
CA ARG A 112 20.01 28.17 -4.39
C ARG A 112 20.95 28.89 -5.32
N SER A 113 21.28 28.30 -6.48
CA SER A 113 22.12 28.89 -7.49
C SER A 113 21.48 30.17 -8.09
N THR A 114 20.21 30.11 -8.42
CA THR A 114 19.44 31.26 -8.94
C THR A 114 19.34 32.37 -7.90
N GLN A 115 19.13 32.06 -6.63
CA GLN A 115 19.13 33.05 -5.54
C GLN A 115 20.46 33.79 -5.45
N ASN A 116 21.57 33.04 -5.51
CA ASN A 116 22.91 33.65 -5.47
C ASN A 116 23.18 34.55 -6.69
N ALA A 117 22.78 34.10 -7.87
CA ALA A 117 22.90 34.88 -9.10
C ALA A 117 22.06 36.17 -9.04
N ALA A 118 20.78 36.05 -8.65
CA ALA A 118 19.88 37.20 -8.48
C ALA A 118 20.42 38.20 -7.45
N TRP A 119 20.93 37.72 -6.32
CA TRP A 119 21.54 38.55 -5.29
C TRP A 119 22.79 39.29 -5.82
N GLY A 120 23.66 38.60 -6.56
CA GLY A 120 24.85 39.21 -7.17
C GLY A 120 24.51 40.34 -8.17
N LEU A 121 23.45 40.12 -8.98
CA LEU A 121 22.96 41.13 -9.90
C LEU A 121 22.37 42.36 -9.16
N TRP A 122 21.59 42.08 -8.12
CA TRP A 122 20.97 43.09 -7.28
C TRP A 122 22.01 43.96 -6.56
N MET A 123 23.03 43.35 -5.97
CA MET A 123 24.14 44.08 -5.34
C MET A 123 24.83 45.03 -6.32
N LYS A 124 25.19 44.54 -7.53
CA LYS A 124 25.82 45.38 -8.55
C LYS A 124 24.96 46.58 -8.90
N MET A 125 23.66 46.39 -8.96
CA MET A 125 22.71 47.46 -9.21
C MET A 125 22.61 48.41 -8.01
N ALA A 126 22.59 47.93 -6.79
CA ALA A 126 22.52 48.73 -5.58
C ALA A 126 23.68 49.74 -5.49
N PHE A 127 24.90 49.30 -5.80
CA PHE A 127 26.08 50.17 -5.86
C PHE A 127 26.02 51.22 -6.98
N ARG A 128 25.15 51.05 -7.98
CA ARG A 128 24.92 52.07 -9.03
C ARG A 128 23.86 53.09 -8.60
N LEU A 129 22.89 52.67 -7.76
CA LEU A 129 21.77 53.52 -7.34
C LEU A 129 22.14 54.51 -6.22
N THR A 130 23.04 54.11 -5.32
CA THR A 130 23.50 54.98 -4.24
C THR A 130 24.96 54.72 -3.88
N GLN A 131 25.66 55.81 -3.48
CA GLN A 131 27.01 55.73 -2.92
C GLN A 131 27.05 56.14 -1.45
N ASP A 132 25.89 56.47 -0.86
CA ASP A 132 25.79 56.74 0.58
C ASP A 132 25.91 55.42 1.34
N PRO A 133 26.92 55.22 2.21
CA PRO A 133 27.15 53.96 2.89
C PRO A 133 25.98 53.54 3.80
N VAL A 134 25.34 54.51 4.45
CA VAL A 134 24.24 54.22 5.40
C VAL A 134 22.97 53.77 4.66
N LEU A 135 22.64 54.49 3.54
CA LEU A 135 21.53 54.10 2.69
C LEU A 135 21.78 52.77 1.98
N LEU A 136 23.03 52.55 1.56
CA LEU A 136 23.41 51.28 0.89
C LEU A 136 23.30 50.10 1.84
N GLU A 137 23.75 50.25 3.09
CA GLU A 137 23.63 49.19 4.12
C GLU A 137 22.15 48.80 4.36
N GLU A 138 21.29 49.79 4.66
CA GLU A 138 19.86 49.56 4.86
C GLU A 138 19.21 48.99 3.60
N PHE A 139 19.53 49.51 2.40
CA PHE A 139 18.99 49.02 1.14
C PHE A 139 19.36 47.56 0.89
N LEU A 140 20.61 47.15 1.09
CA LEU A 140 21.05 45.77 0.95
C LEU A 140 20.43 44.86 1.99
N GLU A 141 20.28 45.28 3.25
CA GLU A 141 19.63 44.50 4.29
C GLU A 141 18.15 44.21 3.96
N VAL A 142 17.40 45.26 3.58
CA VAL A 142 15.99 45.14 3.18
C VAL A 142 15.82 44.25 1.96
N SER A 143 16.67 44.43 0.95
CA SER A 143 16.64 43.65 -0.28
C SER A 143 16.95 42.18 -0.04
N SER A 144 18.02 41.90 0.73
CA SER A 144 18.40 40.51 1.09
C SER A 144 17.28 39.78 1.81
N ARG A 145 16.64 40.43 2.77
CA ARG A 145 15.52 39.91 3.49
C ARG A 145 14.33 39.62 2.59
N SER A 146 13.97 40.60 1.72
CA SER A 146 12.84 40.47 0.80
C SER A 146 13.03 39.32 -0.20
N ILE A 147 14.21 39.24 -0.83
CA ILE A 147 14.54 38.18 -1.80
C ILE A 147 14.54 36.81 -1.12
N SER A 148 15.20 36.69 0.06
CA SER A 148 15.29 35.44 0.78
C SER A 148 13.93 34.95 1.28
N ASP A 149 13.08 35.83 1.80
CA ASP A 149 11.72 35.46 2.27
C ASP A 149 10.85 34.99 1.10
N PHE A 150 10.88 35.68 -0.03
CA PHE A 150 10.15 35.32 -1.23
C PHE A 150 10.56 33.95 -1.76
N ILE A 151 11.87 33.71 -1.94
CA ILE A 151 12.38 32.42 -2.43
C ILE A 151 12.06 31.29 -1.46
N ASN A 152 12.22 31.52 -0.15
CA ASN A 152 11.88 30.52 0.87
C ASN A 152 10.37 30.17 0.89
N LYS A 153 9.50 31.15 0.62
CA LYS A 153 8.06 30.90 0.48
C LYS A 153 7.76 30.06 -0.77
N ASN A 154 8.35 30.40 -1.92
CA ASN A 154 8.21 29.62 -3.16
C ASN A 154 8.70 28.19 -2.99
N MET A 155 9.89 28.01 -2.40
CA MET A 155 10.47 26.68 -2.18
C MET A 155 9.63 25.80 -1.25
N ARG A 156 8.96 26.38 -0.23
CA ARG A 156 8.02 25.60 0.60
C ARG A 156 6.87 25.03 -0.22
N VAL A 157 6.30 25.81 -1.13
CA VAL A 157 5.21 25.36 -2.02
C VAL A 157 5.72 24.28 -2.99
N VAL A 158 6.89 24.49 -3.61
CA VAL A 158 7.51 23.51 -4.52
C VAL A 158 7.81 22.20 -3.79
N MET A 159 8.36 22.26 -2.57
CA MET A 159 8.62 21.05 -1.77
C MET A 159 7.35 20.33 -1.35
N GLN A 160 6.27 21.06 -1.11
CA GLN A 160 4.97 20.45 -0.87
C GLN A 160 4.48 19.69 -2.12
N ILE A 161 4.56 20.28 -3.31
CA ILE A 161 4.20 19.64 -4.59
C ILE A 161 5.03 18.37 -4.81
N ILE A 162 6.35 18.45 -4.59
CA ILE A 162 7.24 17.29 -4.70
C ILE A 162 6.85 16.18 -3.73
N THR A 163 6.53 16.55 -2.50
CA THR A 163 6.14 15.58 -1.46
C THR A 163 4.80 14.92 -1.79
N GLU A 164 3.85 15.68 -2.30
CA GLU A 164 2.56 15.17 -2.78
C GLU A 164 2.75 14.24 -3.98
N GLU A 165 3.57 14.61 -4.97
CA GLU A 165 3.85 13.79 -6.16
C GLU A 165 4.60 12.50 -5.79
N LYS A 166 5.62 12.57 -4.93
CA LYS A 166 6.30 11.39 -4.39
C LYS A 166 5.34 10.52 -3.57
N GLY A 167 4.43 11.14 -2.82
CA GLY A 167 3.34 10.44 -2.15
C GLY A 167 2.46 9.68 -3.15
N LEU A 168 2.15 10.26 -4.30
CA LEU A 168 1.39 9.61 -5.38
C LEU A 168 2.19 8.48 -6.05
N GLN A 169 3.50 8.64 -6.27
CA GLN A 169 4.37 7.60 -6.83
C GLN A 169 4.61 6.43 -5.87
N ALA A 170 4.69 6.69 -4.57
CA ALA A 170 4.74 5.64 -3.54
C ALA A 170 3.49 4.74 -3.57
N TYR A 171 2.42 5.12 -4.28
CA TYR A 171 1.25 4.27 -4.52
C TYR A 171 1.56 3.06 -5.41
N ASP A 172 2.56 3.15 -6.29
CA ASP A 172 2.93 2.06 -7.20
C ASP A 172 4.15 1.26 -6.73
N ASP A 173 4.85 1.68 -5.67
CA ASP A 173 5.94 0.89 -5.10
C ASP A 173 5.38 -0.27 -4.25
N PRO A 174 5.58 -1.53 -4.69
CA PRO A 174 5.16 -2.70 -3.94
C PRO A 174 5.72 -2.76 -2.52
N LEU A 175 6.93 -2.20 -2.28
CA LEU A 175 7.59 -2.16 -0.97
C LEU A 175 6.90 -1.20 -0.01
N ASP A 176 6.49 -0.04 -0.49
CA ASP A 176 5.75 0.95 0.34
C ASP A 176 4.34 0.48 0.67
N ARG A 177 3.66 -0.16 -0.29
CA ARG A 177 2.36 -0.81 -0.08
C ARG A 177 2.43 -1.86 1.02
N ARG A 178 3.43 -2.75 0.94
CA ARG A 178 3.68 -3.79 1.94
C ARG A 178 4.00 -3.18 3.31
N SER A 179 4.87 -2.18 3.36
CA SER A 179 5.26 -1.50 4.59
C SER A 179 4.07 -0.88 5.32
N LEU A 180 3.18 -0.18 4.58
CA LEU A 180 2.00 0.46 5.16
C LEU A 180 1.00 -0.57 5.69
N VAL A 181 0.78 -1.65 4.94
CA VAL A 181 -0.09 -2.75 5.38
C VAL A 181 0.50 -3.47 6.59
N SER A 182 1.81 -3.77 6.59
CA SER A 182 2.48 -4.41 7.74
C SER A 182 2.35 -3.57 9.01
N ARG A 183 2.55 -2.25 8.92
CA ARG A 183 2.36 -1.34 10.07
C ARG A 183 0.94 -1.40 10.63
N LEU A 184 -0.06 -1.44 9.75
CA LEU A 184 -1.45 -1.60 10.15
C LEU A 184 -1.68 -2.95 10.83
N LEU A 185 -1.13 -4.04 10.29
CA LEU A 185 -1.22 -5.40 10.88
C LEU A 185 -0.54 -5.48 12.25
N ASP A 186 0.61 -4.84 12.43
CA ASP A 186 1.37 -4.79 13.70
C ASP A 186 0.70 -3.94 14.79
N GLY A 187 -0.39 -3.25 14.49
CA GLY A 187 -1.09 -2.41 15.45
C GLY A 187 -0.48 -1.05 15.69
N ARG A 188 0.40 -0.62 14.82
CA ARG A 188 0.95 0.74 14.87
C ARG A 188 -0.11 1.73 14.40
N ASP A 189 -0.07 2.95 14.96
CA ASP A 189 -1.00 4.01 14.58
C ASP A 189 -0.85 4.37 13.09
N VAL A 190 -1.80 3.90 12.31
CA VAL A 190 -2.01 4.29 10.91
C VAL A 190 -3.42 4.86 10.83
N SER A 191 -3.55 6.12 10.50
CA SER A 191 -4.85 6.74 10.29
C SER A 191 -5.60 5.99 9.16
N ALA A 192 -6.84 5.59 9.43
CA ALA A 192 -7.68 4.92 8.43
C ALA A 192 -7.89 5.78 7.17
N GLU A 193 -7.93 7.10 7.33
CA GLU A 193 -8.03 8.04 6.21
C GLU A 193 -6.75 8.10 5.38
N GLN A 194 -5.59 8.10 6.01
CA GLN A 194 -4.29 8.04 5.32
C GLN A 194 -4.14 6.72 4.58
N PHE A 195 -4.51 5.60 5.22
CA PHE A 195 -4.48 4.28 4.60
C PHE A 195 -5.40 4.23 3.38
N SER A 196 -6.66 4.68 3.53
CA SER A 196 -7.64 4.68 2.43
C SER A 196 -7.21 5.57 1.28
N ARG A 197 -6.68 6.77 1.56
CA ARG A 197 -6.13 7.66 0.53
C ARG A 197 -4.94 7.05 -0.18
N ARG A 198 -3.99 6.47 0.58
CA ARG A 198 -2.75 5.92 0.01
C ARG A 198 -2.94 4.63 -0.77
N LEU A 199 -3.85 3.76 -0.38
CA LEU A 199 -4.02 2.44 -1.01
C LEU A 199 -5.29 2.32 -1.85
N GLY A 200 -6.13 3.36 -1.90
CA GLY A 200 -7.42 3.31 -2.59
C GLY A 200 -8.38 2.27 -2.01
N TYR A 201 -8.16 1.86 -0.73
CA TYR A 201 -8.90 0.78 -0.08
C TYR A 201 -9.69 1.28 1.13
N ASN A 202 -11.00 1.05 1.14
CA ASN A 202 -11.88 1.52 2.21
C ASN A 202 -11.90 0.55 3.39
N LEU A 203 -11.20 0.93 4.48
CA LEU A 203 -11.16 0.15 5.72
C LEU A 203 -12.48 0.12 6.49
N SER A 204 -13.39 1.07 6.27
CA SER A 204 -14.66 1.13 7.01
C SER A 204 -15.69 0.11 6.54
N GLN A 205 -15.49 -0.46 5.35
CA GLN A 205 -16.37 -1.48 4.79
C GLN A 205 -16.11 -2.85 5.39
N LYS A 206 -17.04 -3.78 5.13
CA LYS A 206 -16.85 -5.20 5.38
C LYS A 206 -15.85 -5.76 4.36
N HIS A 207 -14.90 -6.58 4.80
CA HIS A 207 -13.89 -7.17 3.93
C HIS A 207 -13.49 -8.58 4.34
N TYR A 208 -12.96 -9.33 3.37
CA TYR A 208 -12.26 -10.59 3.56
C TYR A 208 -10.79 -10.41 3.26
N ALA A 209 -9.92 -11.10 4.01
CA ALA A 209 -8.53 -11.29 3.66
C ALA A 209 -8.31 -12.66 3.04
N PHE A 210 -7.48 -12.70 2.00
CA PHE A 210 -7.04 -13.91 1.32
C PHE A 210 -5.51 -13.94 1.33
N LEU A 211 -4.95 -15.11 1.54
CA LEU A 211 -3.56 -15.40 1.24
C LEU A 211 -3.54 -16.31 0.01
N VAL A 212 -2.88 -15.88 -1.05
CA VAL A 212 -2.75 -16.67 -2.28
C VAL A 212 -1.27 -16.95 -2.49
N TRP A 213 -0.89 -18.22 -2.60
CA TRP A 213 0.51 -18.60 -2.73
C TRP A 213 0.70 -19.80 -3.65
N SER A 214 1.95 -20.03 -4.04
CA SER A 214 2.39 -21.25 -4.71
C SER A 214 3.43 -21.96 -3.85
N GLU A 215 3.41 -23.29 -3.86
CA GLU A 215 4.42 -24.13 -3.22
C GLU A 215 5.69 -24.26 -4.10
N THR A 216 5.61 -23.82 -5.36
CA THR A 216 6.74 -23.81 -6.29
C THR A 216 7.43 -22.44 -6.22
N PRO A 217 8.72 -22.36 -5.82
CA PRO A 217 9.42 -21.08 -5.66
C PRO A 217 9.52 -20.25 -6.94
N GLU A 218 9.51 -20.89 -8.09
CA GLU A 218 9.64 -20.28 -9.43
C GLU A 218 8.28 -19.97 -10.08
N ALA A 219 7.18 -19.98 -9.29
CA ALA A 219 5.87 -19.75 -9.84
C ALA A 219 5.72 -18.32 -10.38
N GLU A 220 5.18 -18.21 -11.56
CA GLU A 220 4.82 -16.92 -12.13
C GLU A 220 3.76 -16.22 -11.25
N ILE A 221 3.92 -14.93 -11.03
CA ILE A 221 3.01 -14.12 -10.20
C ILE A 221 1.64 -13.94 -10.86
N LYS A 222 1.60 -13.85 -12.19
CA LYS A 222 0.33 -13.63 -12.96
C LYS A 222 -0.79 -14.62 -12.63
N PRO A 223 -0.56 -15.95 -12.53
CA PRO A 223 -1.60 -16.89 -12.11
C PRO A 223 -2.09 -16.65 -10.67
N LEU A 224 -1.21 -16.24 -9.75
CA LEU A 224 -1.59 -15.91 -8.37
C LEU A 224 -2.49 -14.67 -8.32
N GLU A 225 -2.15 -13.63 -9.07
CA GLU A 225 -2.99 -12.43 -9.20
C GLU A 225 -4.35 -12.75 -9.84
N ALA A 226 -4.37 -13.59 -10.87
CA ALA A 226 -5.61 -14.01 -11.51
C ALA A 226 -6.52 -14.78 -10.54
N MET A 227 -5.96 -15.67 -9.72
CA MET A 227 -6.69 -16.37 -8.66
C MET A 227 -7.19 -15.39 -7.60
N ALA A 228 -6.34 -14.45 -7.16
CA ALA A 228 -6.70 -13.42 -6.18
C ALA A 228 -7.91 -12.58 -6.64
N ARG A 229 -7.89 -12.14 -7.89
CA ARG A 229 -9.03 -11.40 -8.50
C ARG A 229 -10.28 -12.25 -8.64
N ALA A 230 -10.14 -13.53 -9.02
CA ALA A 230 -11.27 -14.45 -9.11
C ALA A 230 -11.93 -14.69 -7.74
N LEU A 231 -11.14 -14.82 -6.68
CA LEU A 231 -11.64 -14.97 -5.30
C LEU A 231 -12.29 -13.67 -4.79
N ALA A 232 -11.69 -12.50 -5.06
CA ALA A 232 -12.27 -11.22 -4.71
C ALA A 232 -13.63 -10.98 -5.39
N ASN A 233 -13.78 -11.43 -6.63
CA ASN A 233 -15.06 -11.36 -7.35
C ASN A 233 -16.16 -12.20 -6.68
N LEU A 234 -15.83 -13.30 -6.01
CA LEU A 234 -16.81 -14.04 -5.20
C LEU A 234 -17.35 -13.20 -4.04
N ALA A 235 -16.54 -12.31 -3.46
CA ALA A 235 -16.97 -11.37 -2.43
C ALA A 235 -17.66 -10.12 -3.03
N GLY A 236 -17.74 -10.00 -4.36
CA GLY A 236 -18.36 -8.88 -5.06
C GLY A 236 -17.42 -7.69 -5.28
N THR A 237 -16.11 -7.90 -5.23
CA THR A 237 -15.10 -6.84 -5.40
C THR A 237 -14.36 -7.00 -6.72
N VAL A 238 -14.37 -5.94 -7.55
CA VAL A 238 -13.65 -5.91 -8.84
C VAL A 238 -12.18 -5.51 -8.65
N ALA A 239 -11.90 -4.61 -7.73
CA ALA A 239 -10.56 -4.07 -7.47
C ALA A 239 -10.11 -4.37 -6.02
N PRO A 240 -9.56 -5.57 -5.73
CA PRO A 240 -9.02 -5.90 -4.42
C PRO A 240 -7.70 -5.17 -4.14
N LEU A 241 -7.39 -4.94 -2.86
CA LEU A 241 -6.05 -4.55 -2.43
C LEU A 241 -5.15 -5.79 -2.50
N ILE A 242 -4.17 -5.77 -3.39
CA ILE A 242 -3.16 -6.84 -3.55
C ILE A 242 -1.81 -6.32 -3.09
N VAL A 243 -1.14 -7.07 -2.23
CA VAL A 243 0.18 -6.77 -1.66
C VAL A 243 1.11 -7.97 -1.87
N PHE A 244 2.28 -7.73 -2.43
CA PHE A 244 3.31 -8.77 -2.60
C PHE A 244 3.99 -9.03 -1.25
N ALA A 245 3.73 -10.19 -0.66
CA ALA A 245 4.29 -10.60 0.64
C ALA A 245 5.62 -11.35 0.49
N GLY A 246 5.85 -11.97 -0.65
CA GLY A 246 7.05 -12.72 -0.99
C GLY A 246 7.07 -13.10 -2.46
N PRO A 247 8.11 -13.83 -2.92
CA PRO A 247 8.28 -14.19 -4.33
C PRO A 247 7.10 -14.97 -4.92
N ALA A 248 6.43 -15.78 -4.11
CA ALA A 248 5.32 -16.62 -4.52
C ALA A 248 4.11 -16.48 -3.57
N THR A 249 3.92 -15.31 -2.94
CA THR A 249 2.85 -15.10 -1.96
C THR A 249 2.25 -13.71 -2.09
N LEU A 250 0.92 -13.64 -2.16
CA LEU A 250 0.12 -12.43 -2.19
C LEU A 250 -0.74 -12.34 -0.92
N TRP A 251 -0.77 -11.17 -0.30
CA TRP A 251 -1.80 -10.78 0.65
C TRP A 251 -2.86 -9.98 -0.10
N VAL A 252 -4.11 -10.34 0.09
CA VAL A 252 -5.21 -9.77 -0.67
C VAL A 252 -6.35 -9.39 0.28
N TRP A 253 -6.93 -8.20 0.11
CA TRP A 253 -8.17 -7.83 0.79
C TRP A 253 -9.21 -7.36 -0.23
N ALA A 254 -10.42 -7.83 -0.03
CA ALA A 254 -11.57 -7.48 -0.85
C ALA A 254 -12.67 -6.86 0.00
N ASN A 255 -13.15 -5.67 -0.38
CA ASN A 255 -14.35 -5.09 0.23
C ASN A 255 -15.57 -5.93 -0.16
N ALA A 256 -16.24 -6.51 0.83
CA ALA A 256 -17.31 -7.47 0.59
C ALA A 256 -18.67 -6.78 0.40
N THR A 257 -19.24 -6.91 -0.78
CA THR A 257 -20.62 -6.50 -1.05
C THR A 257 -21.62 -7.63 -0.87
N LYS A 258 -21.12 -8.88 -0.83
CA LYS A 258 -21.92 -10.10 -0.59
C LYS A 258 -21.13 -11.11 0.25
N SER A 259 -21.82 -12.09 0.79
CA SER A 259 -21.19 -13.21 1.48
C SER A 259 -20.45 -14.10 0.50
N LEU A 260 -19.30 -14.64 0.94
CA LEU A 260 -18.48 -15.55 0.14
C LEU A 260 -19.21 -16.89 -0.02
N ASP A 261 -19.39 -17.32 -1.27
CA ASP A 261 -19.92 -18.65 -1.56
C ASP A 261 -18.78 -19.69 -1.54
N VAL A 262 -18.70 -20.40 -0.44
CA VAL A 262 -17.65 -21.41 -0.18
C VAL A 262 -17.71 -22.56 -1.18
N SER A 263 -18.90 -22.89 -1.72
CA SER A 263 -19.07 -23.99 -2.69
C SER A 263 -18.31 -23.77 -4.00
N LEU A 264 -18.09 -22.50 -4.39
CA LEU A 264 -17.41 -22.11 -5.62
C LEU A 264 -15.88 -22.08 -5.49
N LEU A 265 -15.33 -22.12 -4.25
CA LEU A 265 -13.90 -22.00 -4.01
C LEU A 265 -13.08 -23.07 -4.73
N GLN A 266 -13.50 -24.34 -4.64
CA GLN A 266 -12.81 -25.45 -5.27
C GLN A 266 -12.87 -25.37 -6.80
N GLY A 267 -13.96 -24.83 -7.35
CA GLY A 267 -14.11 -24.57 -8.79
C GLY A 267 -13.10 -23.55 -9.29
N ILE A 268 -12.87 -22.47 -8.51
CA ILE A 268 -11.83 -21.49 -8.81
C ILE A 268 -10.44 -22.12 -8.68
N ALA A 269 -10.17 -22.80 -7.56
CA ALA A 269 -8.86 -23.39 -7.30
C ALA A 269 -8.41 -24.37 -8.40
N ARG A 270 -9.32 -25.17 -8.95
CA ARG A 270 -9.03 -26.07 -10.08
C ARG A 270 -8.55 -25.36 -11.35
N ARG A 271 -8.92 -24.09 -11.55
CA ARG A 271 -8.44 -23.28 -12.68
C ARG A 271 -6.99 -22.82 -12.52
N PHE A 272 -6.46 -22.90 -11.29
CA PHE A 272 -5.12 -22.47 -10.95
C PHE A 272 -4.37 -23.57 -10.18
N PRO A 273 -4.00 -24.69 -10.83
CA PRO A 273 -3.55 -25.91 -10.16
C PRO A 273 -2.24 -25.76 -9.36
N LYS A 274 -1.46 -24.72 -9.64
CA LYS A 274 -0.21 -24.43 -8.90
C LYS A 274 -0.40 -23.38 -7.81
N ALA A 275 -1.60 -22.82 -7.65
CA ALA A 275 -1.89 -21.81 -6.65
C ALA A 275 -2.81 -22.38 -5.56
N ARG A 276 -2.59 -21.91 -4.33
CA ARG A 276 -3.43 -22.23 -3.15
C ARG A 276 -3.97 -20.96 -2.54
N ALA A 277 -5.08 -21.05 -1.82
CA ALA A 277 -5.69 -19.91 -1.16
C ALA A 277 -6.18 -20.23 0.23
N ALA A 278 -5.86 -19.37 1.18
CA ALA A 278 -6.39 -19.39 2.54
C ALA A 278 -7.20 -18.11 2.79
N ILE A 279 -8.38 -18.25 3.41
CA ILE A 279 -9.35 -17.19 3.51
C ILE A 279 -9.76 -16.99 4.97
N GLY A 280 -9.65 -15.76 5.48
CA GLY A 280 -10.16 -15.39 6.80
C GLY A 280 -11.65 -15.10 6.79
N SER A 281 -12.24 -14.94 7.97
CA SER A 281 -13.65 -14.53 8.11
C SER A 281 -13.86 -13.06 7.73
N ALA A 282 -15.09 -12.70 7.39
CA ALA A 282 -15.44 -11.32 7.14
C ALA A 282 -15.27 -10.45 8.37
N GLY A 283 -14.70 -9.26 8.19
CA GLY A 283 -14.51 -8.28 9.24
C GLY A 283 -14.83 -6.86 8.79
N VAL A 284 -15.06 -5.95 9.74
CA VAL A 284 -15.32 -4.54 9.48
C VAL A 284 -14.28 -3.69 10.19
N GLY A 285 -13.85 -2.62 9.56
CA GLY A 285 -12.89 -1.67 10.12
C GLY A 285 -11.49 -2.25 10.26
N VAL A 286 -10.57 -1.50 10.88
CA VAL A 286 -9.17 -1.89 11.09
C VAL A 286 -9.04 -3.23 11.82
N ASN A 287 -9.83 -3.45 12.88
CA ASN A 287 -9.79 -4.69 13.64
C ASN A 287 -10.26 -5.89 12.80
N GLY A 288 -11.29 -5.69 11.95
CA GLY A 288 -11.74 -6.71 11.02
C GLY A 288 -10.70 -7.04 9.95
N PHE A 289 -10.03 -6.02 9.43
CA PHE A 289 -8.93 -6.15 8.46
C PHE A 289 -7.79 -7.03 9.01
N ARG A 290 -7.36 -6.76 10.23
CA ARG A 290 -6.30 -7.50 10.93
C ARG A 290 -6.73 -8.92 11.28
N ARG A 291 -7.90 -9.06 11.91
CA ARG A 291 -8.42 -10.37 12.30
C ARG A 291 -8.57 -11.30 11.10
N SER A 292 -9.17 -10.82 10.01
CA SER A 292 -9.35 -11.61 8.79
C SER A 292 -8.01 -12.10 8.23
N HIS A 293 -6.97 -11.25 8.27
CA HIS A 293 -5.63 -11.62 7.82
C HIS A 293 -4.98 -12.69 8.73
N LEU A 294 -5.06 -12.51 10.04
CA LEU A 294 -4.52 -13.49 11.01
C LEU A 294 -5.21 -14.85 10.88
N GLU A 295 -6.51 -14.85 10.64
CA GLU A 295 -7.28 -16.08 10.39
C GLU A 295 -6.87 -16.73 9.06
N ALA A 296 -6.61 -15.93 8.01
CA ALA A 296 -6.09 -16.46 6.75
C ALA A 296 -4.68 -17.06 6.93
N LEU A 297 -3.81 -16.45 7.74
CA LEU A 297 -2.51 -17.01 8.11
C LEU A 297 -2.64 -18.34 8.85
N THR A 298 -3.57 -18.43 9.80
CA THR A 298 -3.86 -19.66 10.52
C THR A 298 -4.31 -20.76 9.56
N THR A 299 -5.21 -20.42 8.62
CA THR A 299 -5.68 -21.33 7.58
C THR A 299 -4.53 -21.80 6.69
N GLN A 300 -3.66 -20.88 6.21
CA GLN A 300 -2.48 -21.19 5.41
C GLN A 300 -1.51 -22.13 6.15
N SER A 301 -1.22 -21.82 7.41
CA SER A 301 -0.31 -22.63 8.25
C SER A 301 -0.83 -24.05 8.44
N LEU A 302 -2.15 -24.20 8.61
CA LEU A 302 -2.78 -25.52 8.70
C LEU A 302 -2.67 -26.27 7.37
N MET A 303 -3.06 -25.62 6.26
CA MET A 303 -2.97 -26.20 4.91
C MET A 303 -1.54 -26.63 4.54
N GLY A 304 -0.52 -25.88 4.95
CA GLY A 304 0.89 -26.20 4.69
C GLY A 304 1.40 -27.43 5.46
N ARG A 305 0.74 -27.80 6.57
CA ARG A 305 1.08 -29.00 7.37
C ARG A 305 0.33 -30.26 6.93
N MET A 306 -0.60 -30.14 5.98
CA MET A 306 -1.52 -31.19 5.57
C MET A 306 -1.35 -31.51 4.08
N PRO A 307 -0.66 -32.56 3.72
CA PRO A 307 -0.42 -32.93 2.31
C PRO A 307 -1.69 -33.13 1.48
N GLY A 308 -2.79 -33.54 2.13
CA GLY A 308 -4.11 -33.72 1.48
C GLY A 308 -5.05 -32.51 1.57
N ALA A 309 -4.57 -31.35 2.06
CA ALA A 309 -5.44 -30.18 2.20
C ALA A 309 -5.94 -29.68 0.83
N PRO A 310 -7.19 -29.18 0.77
CA PRO A 310 -7.74 -28.65 -0.47
C PRO A 310 -6.94 -27.43 -0.94
N ALA A 311 -6.98 -27.14 -2.24
CA ALA A 311 -6.26 -26.01 -2.80
C ALA A 311 -6.78 -24.64 -2.34
N ALA A 312 -8.03 -24.57 -1.82
CA ALA A 312 -8.59 -23.37 -1.20
C ALA A 312 -9.40 -23.75 0.04
N ALA A 313 -9.21 -23.02 1.16
CA ALA A 313 -9.96 -23.22 2.39
C ALA A 313 -10.25 -21.91 3.11
N THR A 314 -11.35 -21.88 3.87
CA THR A 314 -11.70 -20.78 4.77
C THR A 314 -11.38 -21.12 6.22
N ILE A 315 -11.17 -20.08 7.04
CA ILE A 315 -10.98 -20.29 8.49
C ILE A 315 -12.16 -21.05 9.12
N ASP A 316 -13.38 -20.81 8.67
CA ASP A 316 -14.56 -21.48 9.24
C ASP A 316 -14.55 -23.00 9.01
N GLN A 317 -13.96 -23.45 7.89
CA GLN A 317 -13.76 -24.89 7.62
C GLN A 317 -12.66 -25.50 8.48
N VAL A 318 -11.64 -24.75 8.87
CA VAL A 318 -10.46 -25.27 9.56
C VAL A 318 -10.37 -24.87 11.03
N ARG A 319 -11.24 -23.99 11.51
CA ARG A 319 -11.19 -23.41 12.87
C ARG A 319 -11.15 -24.50 13.96
N MET A 320 -12.04 -25.46 13.89
CA MET A 320 -12.09 -26.55 14.87
C MET A 320 -10.81 -27.39 14.84
N VAL A 321 -10.37 -27.80 13.66
CA VAL A 321 -9.11 -28.55 13.47
C VAL A 321 -7.90 -27.74 13.96
N SER A 322 -7.84 -26.44 13.68
CA SER A 322 -6.78 -25.56 14.15
C SER A 322 -6.70 -25.50 15.69
N LEU A 323 -7.85 -25.44 16.37
CA LEU A 323 -7.91 -25.46 17.84
C LEU A 323 -7.51 -26.80 18.41
N MET A 324 -7.98 -27.88 17.81
CA MET A 324 -7.71 -29.26 18.28
C MET A 324 -6.27 -29.72 18.01
N THR A 325 -5.58 -29.13 17.04
CA THR A 325 -4.20 -29.50 16.66
C THR A 325 -3.11 -28.61 17.28
N GLN A 326 -3.46 -27.79 18.29
CA GLN A 326 -2.45 -27.03 19.06
C GLN A 326 -1.47 -27.98 19.77
N ASP A 327 -1.98 -29.09 20.29
CA ASP A 327 -1.17 -30.22 20.72
C ASP A 327 -1.41 -31.41 19.77
N ALA A 328 -0.48 -31.60 18.84
CA ALA A 328 -0.57 -32.66 17.83
C ALA A 328 -0.56 -34.09 18.45
N ARG A 329 0.12 -34.26 19.58
CA ARG A 329 0.16 -35.56 20.29
C ARG A 329 -1.18 -35.89 20.92
N ALA A 330 -1.77 -34.94 21.64
CA ALA A 330 -3.08 -35.10 22.25
C ALA A 330 -4.17 -35.30 21.17
N ALA A 331 -4.11 -34.55 20.07
CA ALA A 331 -5.02 -34.72 18.94
C ALA A 331 -4.94 -36.13 18.32
N ARG A 332 -3.73 -36.63 18.10
CA ARG A 332 -3.53 -38.01 17.60
C ARG A 332 -4.07 -39.06 18.56
N GLN A 333 -3.80 -38.91 19.86
CA GLN A 333 -4.33 -39.85 20.88
C GLN A 333 -5.85 -39.83 20.91
N PHE A 334 -6.46 -38.66 20.82
CA PHE A 334 -7.92 -38.50 20.73
C PHE A 334 -8.49 -39.22 19.50
N VAL A 335 -7.89 -39.06 18.32
CA VAL A 335 -8.31 -39.78 17.11
C VAL A 335 -8.24 -41.29 17.31
N LEU A 336 -7.12 -41.81 17.81
CA LEU A 336 -6.93 -43.26 18.01
C LEU A 336 -7.87 -43.84 19.04
N SER A 337 -8.12 -43.15 20.15
CA SER A 337 -9.05 -43.62 21.20
C SER A 337 -10.52 -43.55 20.79
N THR A 338 -10.88 -42.61 19.90
CA THR A 338 -12.26 -42.40 19.45
C THR A 338 -12.63 -43.25 18.25
N LEU A 339 -11.76 -43.37 17.26
CA LEU A 339 -12.05 -44.11 16.01
C LEU A 339 -11.54 -45.56 16.03
N GLY A 340 -10.56 -45.88 16.87
CA GLY A 340 -10.03 -47.24 17.02
C GLY A 340 -9.61 -47.84 15.67
N ARG A 341 -10.15 -49.05 15.37
CA ARG A 341 -9.85 -49.78 14.14
C ARG A 341 -10.28 -49.06 12.85
N LEU A 342 -11.23 -48.15 12.94
CA LEU A 342 -11.69 -47.38 11.77
C LEU A 342 -10.58 -46.53 11.17
N THR A 343 -9.55 -46.17 11.94
CA THR A 343 -8.38 -45.40 11.43
C THR A 343 -7.56 -46.20 10.41
N ASN A 344 -7.58 -47.52 10.45
CA ASN A 344 -6.81 -48.38 9.56
C ASN A 344 -7.61 -48.89 8.35
N GLU A 345 -8.84 -48.45 8.21
CA GLU A 345 -9.73 -48.89 7.13
C GLU A 345 -9.65 -47.92 5.92
N PRO A 346 -10.08 -48.35 4.74
CA PRO A 346 -10.05 -47.51 3.55
C PRO A 346 -10.74 -46.15 3.75
N ALA A 347 -10.17 -45.10 3.20
CA ALA A 347 -10.65 -43.72 3.29
C ALA A 347 -12.14 -43.57 2.90
N ALA A 348 -12.64 -44.42 2.03
CA ALA A 348 -14.06 -44.42 1.62
C ALA A 348 -15.02 -44.65 2.78
N LEU A 349 -14.60 -45.46 3.77
CA LEU A 349 -15.41 -45.77 4.96
C LEU A 349 -15.48 -44.57 5.90
N GLN A 350 -14.32 -43.99 6.19
CA GLN A 350 -14.19 -42.78 7.01
C GLN A 350 -14.93 -41.60 6.38
N ARG A 351 -14.73 -41.35 5.05
CA ARG A 351 -15.47 -40.31 4.31
C ARG A 351 -16.98 -40.51 4.33
N SER A 352 -17.45 -41.78 4.25
CA SER A 352 -18.89 -42.04 4.29
C SER A 352 -19.51 -41.73 5.65
N LEU A 353 -18.81 -42.08 6.75
CA LEU A 353 -19.29 -41.77 8.11
C LEU A 353 -19.18 -40.26 8.40
N HIS A 354 -18.10 -39.60 7.99
CA HIS A 354 -17.94 -38.15 8.12
C HIS A 354 -19.05 -37.41 7.37
N ALA A 355 -19.28 -37.74 6.10
CA ALA A 355 -20.33 -37.12 5.29
C ALA A 355 -21.73 -37.33 5.86
N PHE A 356 -22.00 -38.53 6.41
CA PHE A 356 -23.26 -38.84 7.08
C PHE A 356 -23.49 -37.92 8.28
N LEU A 357 -22.49 -37.77 9.15
CA LEU A 357 -22.55 -36.87 10.31
C LEU A 357 -22.72 -35.41 9.88
N ALA A 358 -21.93 -34.94 8.92
CA ALA A 358 -22.00 -33.58 8.40
C ALA A 358 -23.36 -33.23 7.75
N ASN A 359 -24.07 -34.22 7.19
CA ASN A 359 -25.41 -34.04 6.63
C ASN A 359 -26.55 -34.31 7.65
N GLY A 360 -26.27 -34.20 8.96
CA GLY A 360 -27.27 -34.38 10.01
C GLY A 360 -27.83 -35.80 10.08
N CYS A 361 -27.03 -36.81 9.77
CA CYS A 361 -27.40 -38.21 9.73
C CYS A 361 -28.50 -38.57 8.69
N ASN A 362 -28.58 -37.81 7.61
CA ASN A 362 -29.54 -38.04 6.53
C ASN A 362 -28.93 -38.92 5.44
N ILE A 363 -29.38 -40.14 5.33
CA ILE A 363 -28.88 -41.16 4.40
C ILE A 363 -29.08 -40.73 2.94
N THR A 364 -30.27 -40.23 2.59
CA THR A 364 -30.61 -39.87 1.22
C THR A 364 -29.71 -38.76 0.71
N ARG A 365 -29.63 -37.65 1.47
CA ARG A 365 -28.77 -36.51 1.14
C ARG A 365 -27.29 -36.88 1.06
N THR A 366 -26.83 -37.76 1.96
CA THR A 366 -25.45 -38.25 1.98
C THR A 366 -25.15 -39.13 0.78
N ALA A 367 -26.06 -40.02 0.38
CA ALA A 367 -25.91 -40.86 -0.80
C ALA A 367 -25.83 -40.06 -2.09
N GLU A 368 -26.70 -39.06 -2.24
CA GLU A 368 -26.66 -38.11 -3.36
C GLU A 368 -25.34 -37.36 -3.42
N MET A 369 -24.89 -36.80 -2.29
CA MET A 369 -23.64 -36.05 -2.19
C MET A 369 -22.41 -36.89 -2.53
N LEU A 370 -22.38 -38.17 -2.14
CA LEU A 370 -21.26 -39.07 -2.41
C LEU A 370 -21.38 -39.80 -3.76
N GLY A 371 -22.46 -39.58 -4.51
CA GLY A 371 -22.73 -40.33 -5.75
C GLY A 371 -22.83 -41.85 -5.54
N ALA A 372 -23.26 -42.27 -4.34
CA ALA A 372 -23.32 -43.69 -3.95
C ALA A 372 -24.77 -44.19 -3.87
N HIS A 373 -24.97 -45.46 -4.18
CA HIS A 373 -26.27 -46.08 -3.96
C HIS A 373 -26.58 -46.19 -2.45
N ARG A 374 -27.83 -45.93 -2.06
CA ARG A 374 -28.28 -45.97 -0.66
C ARG A 374 -27.84 -47.22 0.11
N ASN A 375 -27.96 -48.39 -0.49
CA ASN A 375 -27.60 -49.66 0.15
C ASN A 375 -26.08 -49.79 0.39
N THR A 376 -25.28 -49.25 -0.56
CA THR A 376 -23.83 -49.23 -0.40
C THR A 376 -23.41 -48.29 0.76
N LEU A 377 -24.07 -47.14 0.88
CA LEU A 377 -23.84 -46.24 1.99
C LEU A 377 -24.23 -46.88 3.33
N LEU A 378 -25.40 -47.52 3.41
CA LEU A 378 -25.83 -48.20 4.62
C LEU A 378 -24.81 -49.24 5.10
N ARG A 379 -24.34 -50.11 4.22
CA ARG A 379 -23.31 -51.12 4.53
C ARG A 379 -22.01 -50.49 5.03
N ARG A 380 -21.60 -49.38 4.42
CA ARG A 380 -20.40 -48.63 4.87
C ARG A 380 -20.61 -48.05 6.26
N LEU A 381 -21.77 -47.46 6.54
CA LEU A 381 -22.08 -46.88 7.86
C LEU A 381 -22.15 -47.95 8.95
N GLU A 382 -22.82 -49.11 8.71
CA GLU A 382 -22.85 -50.23 9.61
C GLU A 382 -21.44 -50.73 9.93
N ARG A 383 -20.65 -50.96 8.89
CA ARG A 383 -19.26 -51.40 9.05
C ARG A 383 -18.39 -50.40 9.81
N ALA A 384 -18.55 -49.11 9.52
CA ALA A 384 -17.80 -48.06 10.23
C ALA A 384 -18.18 -48.03 11.73
N GLN A 385 -19.44 -48.18 12.06
CA GLN A 385 -19.92 -48.20 13.46
C GLN A 385 -19.42 -49.42 14.25
N GLU A 386 -19.35 -50.60 13.63
CA GLU A 386 -18.80 -51.82 14.24
C GLU A 386 -17.31 -51.71 14.61
N LEU A 387 -16.57 -50.83 13.92
CA LEU A 387 -15.13 -50.62 14.11
C LEU A 387 -14.78 -49.59 15.19
N LEU A 388 -15.78 -48.82 15.60
CA LEU A 388 -15.60 -47.85 16.68
C LEU A 388 -15.45 -48.54 18.03
N PRO A 389 -14.53 -48.11 18.89
CA PRO A 389 -14.35 -48.66 20.25
C PRO A 389 -15.42 -48.17 21.25
N ILE A 390 -16.22 -47.19 20.84
CA ILE A 390 -17.24 -46.52 21.65
C ILE A 390 -18.61 -46.57 20.95
N PRO A 391 -19.73 -46.60 21.69
CA PRO A 391 -21.06 -46.58 21.10
C PRO A 391 -21.30 -45.34 20.25
N PHE A 392 -21.58 -45.53 18.98
CA PHE A 392 -21.76 -44.40 18.03
C PHE A 392 -22.92 -43.49 18.45
N ALA A 393 -24.01 -44.04 18.90
CA ALA A 393 -25.23 -43.28 19.26
C ALA A 393 -24.96 -42.19 20.31
N ASP A 394 -24.11 -42.49 21.29
CA ASP A 394 -23.83 -41.62 22.43
C ASP A 394 -22.64 -40.69 22.20
N HIS A 395 -21.80 -41.01 21.21
CA HIS A 395 -20.51 -40.30 21.00
C HIS A 395 -20.38 -39.63 19.61
N ARG A 396 -21.50 -39.26 18.98
CA ARG A 396 -21.54 -38.69 17.63
C ARG A 396 -20.65 -37.45 17.48
N ILE A 397 -20.60 -36.58 18.50
CA ILE A 397 -19.80 -35.35 18.50
C ILE A 397 -18.31 -35.71 18.50
N GLN A 398 -17.89 -36.62 19.39
CA GLN A 398 -16.49 -37.06 19.48
C GLN A 398 -16.05 -37.74 18.18
N VAL A 399 -16.88 -38.63 17.63
CA VAL A 399 -16.61 -39.31 16.36
C VAL A 399 -16.54 -38.32 15.21
N SER A 400 -17.45 -37.34 15.15
CA SER A 400 -17.42 -36.29 14.14
C SER A 400 -16.15 -35.45 14.23
N ALA A 401 -15.77 -35.02 15.43
CA ALA A 401 -14.55 -34.23 15.64
C ALA A 401 -13.28 -35.03 15.30
N ALA A 402 -13.21 -36.30 15.65
CA ALA A 402 -12.08 -37.17 15.32
C ALA A 402 -11.99 -37.43 13.80
N LEU A 403 -13.11 -37.63 13.12
CA LEU A 403 -13.15 -37.75 11.66
C LEU A 403 -12.77 -36.46 10.97
N GLU A 404 -13.17 -35.29 11.49
CA GLU A 404 -12.73 -33.99 10.97
C GLU A 404 -11.21 -33.85 11.03
N LEU A 405 -10.58 -34.23 12.14
CA LEU A 405 -9.12 -34.29 12.25
C LEU A 405 -8.49 -35.21 11.21
N VAL A 406 -9.09 -36.37 10.97
CA VAL A 406 -8.61 -37.34 9.97
C VAL A 406 -8.71 -36.74 8.56
N MET A 407 -9.84 -36.12 8.22
CA MET A 407 -10.01 -35.53 6.88
C MET A 407 -9.00 -34.43 6.58
N TRP A 408 -8.53 -33.70 7.60
CA TRP A 408 -7.59 -32.60 7.46
C TRP A 408 -6.13 -32.95 7.76
N SER A 409 -5.85 -33.86 8.70
CA SER A 409 -4.50 -34.04 9.26
C SER A 409 -3.76 -35.29 8.84
N MET A 410 -4.41 -36.27 8.24
CA MET A 410 -3.70 -37.49 7.84
C MET A 410 -3.57 -37.56 6.32
N PRO A 411 -2.34 -37.70 5.79
CA PRO A 411 -2.20 -38.22 4.46
C PRO A 411 -2.85 -39.60 4.51
N LEU A 412 -3.96 -39.77 3.82
CA LEU A 412 -4.47 -41.09 3.50
C LEU A 412 -3.35 -41.70 2.65
N ASP A 413 -2.75 -42.75 3.17
CA ASP A 413 -1.71 -43.47 2.51
C ASP A 413 -2.21 -43.85 1.10
N ASP A 414 -1.73 -43.15 0.08
CA ASP A 414 -2.05 -43.37 -1.34
C ASP A 414 -1.23 -44.57 -1.89
N SER A 415 -0.67 -45.40 -1.00
CA SER A 415 0.11 -46.57 -1.40
C SER A 415 -0.74 -47.75 -1.91
N GLU A 416 -2.06 -47.60 -2.01
CA GLU A 416 -2.96 -48.54 -2.68
C GLU A 416 -3.81 -47.81 -3.74
N ARG A 417 -3.20 -47.36 -4.81
CA ARG A 417 -3.87 -47.12 -6.09
C ARG A 417 -3.37 -48.08 -7.13
#